data_b8fe554b82d9a56885742dc08734ad24
#
_entry.id   b8fe554b82d9a56885742dc08734ad24
#
_cell.length_a   1.000
_cell.length_b   1.000
_cell.length_c   1.000
_cell.angle_alpha   90.00
_cell.angle_beta   90.00
_cell.angle_gamma   90.00
#
_symmetry.space_group_name_H-M   'P 1'
#
loop_
_entity.id
_entity.type
_entity.pdbx_description
1 polymer ?
#
loop_
_entity_poly.entity_id
_entity_poly.type
_entity_poly.pdbx_seq_one_letter_code
_entity_poly.pdbx_strand_id
1 'polypeptide(L)'
;MELLVVEDNPEDLDLTLRAFRQCKLTNRVHVVRDGVEALEFLFGSPEKGPPGTTAPLVILLDLKLPKIDGLEVLRRAKADPRTQMIPVVVLTSSKEQRDIVETYKLGVNSFIVKPVNFERFAETVRHLGLYWLLHNEPSRRAGPRG
;
A
#
# COMPACT_ATOMS: atom_id res chain seq x y z
N MET A 1 0.69 2.57 -12.72
CA MET A 1 0.37 2.49 -11.27
C MET A 1 1.54 1.94 -10.51
N GLU A 2 1.76 2.47 -9.34
CA GLU A 2 2.87 2.08 -8.49
C GLU A 2 2.37 1.60 -7.14
N LEU A 3 3.25 0.96 -6.38
CA LEU A 3 2.91 0.44 -5.07
C LEU A 3 3.80 1.11 -4.03
N LEU A 4 3.22 1.45 -2.90
CA LEU A 4 3.97 1.92 -1.74
C LEU A 4 3.77 0.91 -0.63
N VAL A 5 4.86 0.34 -0.13
CA VAL A 5 4.83 -0.57 1.00
C VAL A 5 5.43 0.13 2.20
N VAL A 6 4.64 0.25 3.26
CA VAL A 6 5.07 0.89 4.50
C VAL A 6 5.22 -0.21 5.55
N GLU A 7 6.46 -0.61 5.83
CA GLU A 7 6.74 -1.76 6.66
C GLU A 7 8.10 -1.63 7.30
N ASP A 8 8.18 -1.73 8.62
CA ASP A 8 9.47 -1.61 9.33
C ASP A 8 10.12 -2.95 9.61
N ASN A 9 9.37 -4.05 9.56
CA ASN A 9 9.91 -5.37 9.87
C ASN A 9 10.52 -5.99 8.61
N PRO A 10 11.84 -6.28 8.62
CA PRO A 10 12.49 -6.78 7.39
C PRO A 10 11.94 -8.13 6.93
N GLU A 11 11.56 -9.00 7.86
CA GLU A 11 11.04 -10.32 7.47
C GLU A 11 9.67 -10.21 6.83
N ASP A 12 8.81 -9.36 7.40
CA ASP A 12 7.49 -9.14 6.82
C ASP A 12 7.60 -8.46 5.47
N LEU A 13 8.53 -7.52 5.33
CA LEU A 13 8.76 -6.86 4.06
C LEU A 13 9.20 -7.88 3.01
N ASP A 14 10.12 -8.78 3.38
CA ASP A 14 10.58 -9.80 2.44
C ASP A 14 9.44 -10.68 1.96
N LEU A 15 8.54 -11.07 2.87
CA LEU A 15 7.39 -11.90 2.50
C LEU A 15 6.46 -11.15 1.55
N THR A 16 6.25 -9.87 1.80
CA THR A 16 5.41 -9.05 0.94
C THR A 16 6.00 -8.94 -0.46
N LEU A 17 7.30 -8.64 -0.54
CA LEU A 17 7.96 -8.52 -1.84
C LEU A 17 7.99 -9.85 -2.58
N ARG A 18 8.12 -10.96 -1.84
CA ARG A 18 8.06 -12.28 -2.44
C ARG A 18 6.68 -12.56 -3.03
N ALA A 19 5.62 -12.16 -2.33
CA ALA A 19 4.27 -12.32 -2.86
C ALA A 19 4.10 -11.54 -4.16
N PHE A 20 4.67 -10.34 -4.24
CA PHE A 20 4.63 -9.57 -5.48
C PHE A 20 5.33 -10.30 -6.61
N ARG A 21 6.50 -10.88 -6.34
CA ARG A 21 7.23 -11.61 -7.37
C ARG A 21 6.46 -12.84 -7.83
N GLN A 22 5.78 -13.51 -6.92
CA GLN A 22 4.96 -14.66 -7.28
C GLN A 22 3.77 -14.26 -8.14
N CYS A 23 3.26 -13.06 -7.95
CA CYS A 23 2.21 -12.52 -8.79
C CYS A 23 2.76 -11.95 -10.10
N LYS A 24 4.07 -11.97 -10.28
CA LYS A 24 4.74 -11.47 -11.50
C LYS A 24 4.46 -9.98 -11.73
N LEU A 25 4.40 -9.22 -10.65
CA LEU A 25 4.20 -7.79 -10.78
C LEU A 25 5.48 -7.14 -11.28
N THR A 26 5.33 -6.24 -12.25
CA THR A 26 6.43 -5.43 -12.72
C THR A 26 6.21 -3.96 -12.43
N ASN A 27 5.19 -3.66 -11.65
CA ASN A 27 4.91 -2.30 -11.20
C ASN A 27 6.02 -1.82 -10.29
N ARG A 28 6.31 -0.54 -10.35
CA ARG A 28 7.33 0.04 -9.48
C ARG A 28 6.85 -0.03 -8.04
N VAL A 29 7.73 -0.49 -7.15
CA VAL A 29 7.45 -0.63 -5.74
C VAL A 29 8.36 0.30 -4.96
N HIS A 30 7.77 1.15 -4.14
CA HIS A 30 8.49 2.02 -3.22
C HIS A 30 8.35 1.43 -1.83
N VAL A 31 9.42 1.47 -1.05
CA VAL A 31 9.42 0.94 0.32
C VAL A 31 9.83 2.05 1.26
N VAL A 32 9.03 2.27 2.29
CA VAL A 32 9.39 3.16 3.39
C VAL A 32 9.20 2.39 4.68
N ARG A 33 9.91 2.80 5.73
CA ARG A 33 10.04 1.98 6.92
C ARG A 33 9.42 2.56 8.18
N ASP A 34 8.91 3.77 8.12
CA ASP A 34 8.26 4.34 9.29
C ASP A 34 7.22 5.37 8.83
N GLY A 35 6.43 5.86 9.80
CA GLY A 35 5.34 6.76 9.48
C GLY A 35 5.79 8.11 8.97
N VAL A 36 6.96 8.59 9.43
CA VAL A 36 7.48 9.86 8.94
C VAL A 36 7.85 9.73 7.48
N GLU A 37 8.57 8.67 7.11
CA GLU A 37 8.93 8.44 5.72
C GLU A 37 7.68 8.30 4.84
N ALA A 38 6.66 7.63 5.36
CA ALA A 38 5.43 7.46 4.60
C ALA A 38 4.78 8.81 4.29
N LEU A 39 4.68 9.68 5.29
CA LEU A 39 4.07 10.99 5.08
C LEU A 39 4.93 11.86 4.17
N GLU A 40 6.24 11.79 4.28
CA GLU A 40 7.11 12.51 3.37
C GLU A 40 6.96 12.01 1.94
N PHE A 41 6.80 10.71 1.77
CA PHE A 41 6.57 10.16 0.44
C PHE A 41 5.25 10.66 -0.15
N LEU A 42 4.19 10.66 0.65
CA LEU A 42 2.86 11.01 0.16
C LEU A 42 2.71 12.52 -0.08
N PHE A 43 3.29 13.34 0.79
CA PHE A 43 3.01 14.76 0.76
C PHE A 43 4.20 15.62 0.42
N GLY A 44 5.41 15.05 0.42
CA GLY A 44 6.62 15.84 0.31
C GLY A 44 6.96 16.51 1.62
N SER A 45 8.05 17.22 1.64
CA SER A 45 8.49 17.97 2.83
C SER A 45 9.48 19.03 2.38
N PRO A 46 9.71 20.07 3.23
CA PRO A 46 10.72 21.08 2.88
C PRO A 46 12.11 20.48 2.71
N GLU A 47 12.45 19.44 3.48
CA GLU A 47 13.78 18.84 3.42
C GLU A 47 13.93 17.89 2.26
N LYS A 48 12.89 17.10 1.98
CA LYS A 48 12.97 16.03 0.99
C LYS A 48 12.41 16.41 -0.37
N GLY A 49 11.73 17.53 -0.45
CA GLY A 49 11.18 17.99 -1.71
C GLY A 49 9.77 17.47 -1.96
N PRO A 50 9.38 17.35 -3.23
CA PRO A 50 8.00 16.98 -3.59
C PRO A 50 7.69 15.54 -3.21
N PRO A 51 6.41 15.13 -3.33
CA PRO A 51 6.02 13.73 -3.11
C PRO A 51 6.86 12.77 -3.94
N GLY A 52 6.97 11.54 -3.46
CA GLY A 52 7.83 10.54 -4.07
C GLY A 52 7.37 10.10 -5.45
N THR A 53 6.10 10.26 -5.76
CA THR A 53 5.62 9.96 -7.11
C THR A 53 4.38 10.77 -7.38
N THR A 54 4.11 11.04 -8.67
CA THR A 54 2.85 11.60 -9.13
C THR A 54 1.99 10.55 -9.82
N ALA A 55 2.50 9.33 -9.94
CA ALA A 55 1.77 8.25 -10.57
C ALA A 55 0.64 7.76 -9.67
N PRO A 56 -0.38 7.15 -10.22
CA PRO A 56 -1.40 6.49 -9.38
C PRO A 56 -0.76 5.44 -8.48
N LEU A 57 -1.31 5.28 -7.30
CA LEU A 57 -0.64 4.55 -6.24
C LEU A 57 -1.63 3.63 -5.51
N VAL A 58 -1.13 2.49 -5.03
CA VAL A 58 -1.83 1.64 -4.06
C VAL A 58 -0.88 1.51 -2.87
N ILE A 59 -1.41 1.67 -1.66
CA ILE A 59 -0.60 1.64 -0.44
C ILE A 59 -0.87 0.35 0.32
N LEU A 60 0.20 -0.37 0.69
CA LEU A 60 0.14 -1.45 1.66
C LEU A 60 0.75 -0.91 2.94
N LEU A 61 -0.04 -0.82 3.99
CA LEU A 61 0.32 -0.06 5.18
C LEU A 61 0.26 -0.93 6.42
N ASP A 62 1.40 -1.13 7.07
CA ASP A 62 1.44 -1.78 8.38
C ASP A 62 0.89 -0.81 9.42
N LEU A 63 0.06 -1.30 10.32
CA LEU A 63 -0.48 -0.45 11.38
C LEU A 63 0.55 -0.14 12.46
N LYS A 64 1.46 -1.07 12.73
CA LYS A 64 2.43 -0.89 13.82
C LYS A 64 3.75 -0.40 13.28
N LEU A 65 3.91 0.89 13.25
CA LEU A 65 5.09 1.54 12.71
C LEU A 65 5.78 2.35 13.80
N PRO A 66 7.10 2.51 13.70
CA PRO A 66 7.80 3.45 14.59
C PRO A 66 7.52 4.88 14.19
N LYS A 67 7.78 5.78 15.11
CA LYS A 67 7.66 7.23 14.98
C LYS A 67 6.19 7.66 14.88
N ILE A 68 5.60 7.60 13.70
CA ILE A 68 4.19 7.89 13.53
C ILE A 68 3.54 6.56 13.12
N ASP A 69 2.53 6.13 13.87
CA ASP A 69 1.96 4.81 13.63
C ASP A 69 1.07 4.78 12.38
N GLY A 70 0.72 3.57 11.96
CA GLY A 70 0.00 3.40 10.72
C GLY A 70 -1.40 3.99 10.73
N LEU A 71 -2.08 3.99 11.88
CA LEU A 71 -3.41 4.59 11.94
C LEU A 71 -3.34 6.09 11.67
N GLU A 72 -2.31 6.75 12.17
CA GLU A 72 -2.14 8.18 11.92
C GLU A 72 -1.81 8.45 10.46
N VAL A 73 -0.95 7.62 9.86
CA VAL A 73 -0.66 7.74 8.43
C VAL A 73 -1.95 7.59 7.62
N LEU A 74 -2.75 6.58 7.94
CA LEU A 74 -4.01 6.33 7.26
C LEU A 74 -4.97 7.52 7.42
N ARG A 75 -5.07 8.04 8.63
CA ARG A 75 -5.95 9.16 8.91
C ARG A 75 -5.58 10.37 8.06
N ARG A 76 -4.29 10.68 8.00
CA ARG A 76 -3.84 11.83 7.23
C ARG A 76 -4.03 11.62 5.74
N ALA A 77 -3.78 10.40 5.26
CA ALA A 77 -3.99 10.10 3.84
C ALA A 77 -5.45 10.26 3.45
N LYS A 78 -6.37 9.81 4.30
CA LYS A 78 -7.79 9.86 3.98
C LYS A 78 -8.40 11.24 4.20
N ALA A 79 -7.73 12.11 4.95
CA ALA A 79 -8.22 13.45 5.21
C ALA A 79 -7.80 14.48 4.17
N ASP A 80 -6.86 14.13 3.30
CA ASP A 80 -6.30 15.09 2.34
C ASP A 80 -6.84 14.82 0.95
N PRO A 81 -7.37 15.82 0.25
CA PRO A 81 -7.92 15.60 -1.10
C PRO A 81 -6.92 15.04 -2.09
N ARG A 82 -5.62 15.27 -1.88
CA ARG A 82 -4.59 14.77 -2.79
C ARG A 82 -4.40 13.26 -2.69
N THR A 83 -4.77 12.65 -1.56
CA THR A 83 -4.48 11.25 -1.30
C THR A 83 -5.71 10.44 -0.90
N GLN A 84 -6.85 11.08 -0.65
CA GLN A 84 -7.99 10.37 -0.07
C GLN A 84 -8.53 9.26 -0.96
N MET A 85 -8.33 9.35 -2.26
CA MET A 85 -8.83 8.33 -3.19
C MET A 85 -7.84 7.20 -3.44
N ILE A 86 -6.64 7.28 -2.88
CA ILE A 86 -5.65 6.21 -3.04
C ILE A 86 -6.14 4.98 -2.28
N PRO A 87 -6.21 3.80 -2.93
CA PRO A 87 -6.59 2.59 -2.23
C PRO A 87 -5.55 2.21 -1.19
N VAL A 88 -6.01 1.90 0.02
CA VAL A 88 -5.12 1.49 1.11
C VAL A 88 -5.51 0.10 1.56
N VAL A 89 -4.53 -0.80 1.55
CA VAL A 89 -4.65 -2.14 2.10
C VAL A 89 -3.85 -2.13 3.40
N VAL A 90 -4.53 -2.36 4.51
CA VAL A 90 -3.88 -2.34 5.81
C VAL A 90 -3.35 -3.72 6.14
N LEU A 91 -2.10 -3.78 6.60
CA LEU A 91 -1.46 -5.02 7.05
C LEU A 91 -1.46 -5.03 8.57
N THR A 92 -1.91 -6.13 9.16
CA THR A 92 -1.92 -6.23 10.62
C THR A 92 -1.39 -7.59 11.04
N SER A 93 -0.66 -7.62 12.16
CA SER A 93 -0.10 -8.88 12.67
C SER A 93 -1.08 -9.60 13.59
N SER A 94 -2.25 -9.02 13.86
CA SER A 94 -3.23 -9.64 14.73
C SER A 94 -4.63 -9.34 14.23
N LYS A 95 -5.59 -10.06 14.77
CA LYS A 95 -6.99 -9.83 14.44
C LYS A 95 -7.66 -9.01 15.52
N GLU A 96 -6.94 -8.12 16.14
CA GLU A 96 -7.51 -7.32 17.21
C GLU A 96 -8.67 -6.50 16.71
N GLN A 97 -9.80 -6.67 17.35
CA GLN A 97 -11.04 -6.08 16.89
C GLN A 97 -11.00 -4.57 16.88
N ARG A 98 -10.36 -3.99 17.87
CA ARG A 98 -10.33 -2.52 17.96
C ARG A 98 -9.57 -1.90 16.80
N ASP A 99 -8.40 -2.46 16.46
CA ASP A 99 -7.64 -1.93 15.36
C ASP A 99 -8.41 -2.04 14.05
N ILE A 100 -9.06 -3.18 13.85
CA ILE A 100 -9.84 -3.40 12.64
C ILE A 100 -11.00 -2.41 12.56
N VAL A 101 -11.71 -2.21 13.65
CA VAL A 101 -12.86 -1.31 13.67
C VAL A 101 -12.40 0.12 13.37
N GLU A 102 -11.31 0.56 13.97
CA GLU A 102 -10.83 1.90 13.73
C GLU A 102 -10.36 2.08 12.31
N THR A 103 -9.74 1.05 11.75
CA THR A 103 -9.31 1.08 10.37
C THR A 103 -10.49 1.28 9.42
N TYR A 104 -11.58 0.54 9.66
CA TYR A 104 -12.76 0.71 8.84
C TYR A 104 -13.36 2.10 8.96
N LYS A 105 -13.35 2.68 10.15
CA LYS A 105 -13.86 4.02 10.32
C LYS A 105 -13.07 5.04 9.53
N LEU A 106 -11.80 4.78 9.28
CA LEU A 106 -10.95 5.68 8.52
C LEU A 106 -11.04 5.44 7.02
N GLY A 107 -11.91 4.53 6.56
CA GLY A 107 -12.13 4.36 5.14
C GLY A 107 -11.14 3.46 4.45
N VAL A 108 -10.62 2.47 5.14
CA VAL A 108 -9.69 1.53 4.53
C VAL A 108 -10.42 0.69 3.48
N ASN A 109 -9.72 0.35 2.42
CA ASN A 109 -10.30 -0.41 1.33
C ASN A 109 -10.28 -1.91 1.58
N SER A 110 -9.24 -2.41 2.22
CA SER A 110 -9.13 -3.82 2.56
C SER A 110 -8.02 -3.99 3.58
N PHE A 111 -7.94 -5.17 4.19
CA PHE A 111 -6.82 -5.47 5.08
C PHE A 111 -6.41 -6.91 4.93
N ILE A 112 -5.15 -7.18 5.25
CA ILE A 112 -4.56 -8.51 5.21
C ILE A 112 -3.93 -8.77 6.57
N VAL A 113 -4.26 -9.92 7.17
CA VAL A 113 -3.58 -10.37 8.38
C VAL A 113 -2.27 -11.00 7.95
N LYS A 114 -1.16 -10.52 8.50
CA LYS A 114 0.15 -11.05 8.16
C LYS A 114 0.24 -12.53 8.52
N PRO A 115 1.03 -13.29 7.78
CA PRO A 115 1.96 -12.88 6.73
C PRO A 115 1.26 -12.66 5.40
N VAL A 116 1.79 -11.74 4.60
CA VAL A 116 1.31 -11.55 3.25
C VAL A 116 1.87 -12.67 2.40
N ASN A 117 0.99 -13.40 1.72
CA ASN A 117 1.43 -14.43 0.80
C ASN A 117 0.71 -14.25 -0.53
N PHE A 118 1.08 -15.08 -1.50
CA PHE A 118 0.56 -14.96 -2.85
C PHE A 118 -0.96 -15.02 -2.87
N GLU A 119 -1.55 -16.01 -2.21
CA GLU A 119 -3.01 -16.20 -2.28
C GLU A 119 -3.77 -15.05 -1.64
N ARG A 120 -3.31 -14.58 -0.50
CA ARG A 120 -3.98 -13.48 0.20
C ARG A 120 -3.88 -12.20 -0.58
N PHE A 121 -2.71 -11.93 -1.14
CA PHE A 121 -2.52 -10.72 -1.93
C PHE A 121 -3.36 -10.77 -3.20
N ALA A 122 -3.35 -11.89 -3.90
CA ALA A 122 -4.13 -12.04 -5.13
C ALA A 122 -5.62 -11.88 -4.86
N GLU A 123 -6.11 -12.45 -3.78
CA GLU A 123 -7.51 -12.32 -3.42
C GLU A 123 -7.88 -10.87 -3.12
N THR A 124 -7.02 -10.17 -2.40
CA THR A 124 -7.25 -8.77 -2.07
C THR A 124 -7.30 -7.91 -3.34
N VAL A 125 -6.40 -8.16 -4.27
CA VAL A 125 -6.38 -7.42 -5.53
C VAL A 125 -7.68 -7.65 -6.30
N ARG A 126 -8.15 -8.89 -6.34
CA ARG A 126 -9.43 -9.19 -7.01
C ARG A 126 -10.60 -8.51 -6.32
N HIS A 127 -10.59 -8.54 -5.00
CA HIS A 127 -11.66 -7.92 -4.21
C HIS A 127 -11.75 -6.42 -4.47
N LEU A 128 -10.61 -5.76 -4.64
CA LEU A 128 -10.57 -4.34 -4.90
C LEU A 128 -10.78 -4.00 -6.38
N GLY A 129 -10.88 -5.00 -7.24
CA GLY A 129 -11.04 -4.75 -8.67
C GLY A 129 -9.77 -4.30 -9.37
N LEU A 130 -8.63 -4.61 -8.80
CA LEU A 130 -7.34 -4.17 -9.34
C LEU A 130 -6.68 -5.28 -10.15
N TYR A 131 -7.46 -5.93 -11.00
CA TYR A 131 -6.96 -7.05 -11.79
C TYR A 131 -5.74 -6.70 -12.62
N TRP A 132 -5.66 -5.47 -13.06
CA TRP A 132 -4.55 -5.04 -13.88
C TRP A 132 -3.20 -5.10 -13.15
N LEU A 133 -3.19 -5.10 -11.84
CA LEU A 133 -1.95 -5.33 -11.10
C LEU A 133 -1.45 -6.75 -11.31
N LEU A 134 -2.36 -7.72 -11.36
CA LEU A 134 -1.96 -9.11 -11.53
C LEU A 134 -1.64 -9.45 -12.98
N HIS A 135 -2.24 -8.70 -13.92
CA HIS A 135 -2.08 -8.99 -15.33
C HIS A 135 -1.33 -7.85 -16.00
N ASN A 136 -0.22 -7.46 -15.41
CA ASN A 136 0.51 -6.31 -15.85
C ASN A 136 1.17 -6.57 -17.19
N GLU A 137 0.47 -6.26 -18.26
CA GLU A 137 0.92 -6.47 -19.60
C GLU A 137 0.90 -5.17 -20.36
N PRO A 138 2.00 -4.49 -20.37
CA PRO A 138 2.02 -3.16 -20.97
C PRO A 138 1.68 -3.15 -22.43
N SER A 139 2.08 -4.17 -23.15
CA SER A 139 1.88 -4.11 -24.57
C SER A 139 0.43 -4.12 -24.96
N ARG A 140 -0.41 -4.82 -24.25
CA ARG A 140 -1.75 -4.90 -24.71
C ARG A 140 -2.49 -3.65 -24.48
N ARG A 141 -2.01 -2.86 -23.63
CA ARG A 141 -2.67 -1.66 -23.49
C ARG A 141 -2.18 -0.73 -24.37
N ALA A 142 -1.20 -0.92 -24.73
CA ALA A 142 -0.78 -0.01 -25.58
C ALA A 142 -1.37 -0.21 -26.79
N GLY A 143 -1.46 -0.72 -26.86
CA GLY A 143 -1.74 -0.68 -27.70
C GLY A 143 -2.35 -0.45 -28.28
N PRO A 144 -2.21 -0.74 -28.61
CA PRO A 144 -2.68 -0.27 -29.28
C PRO A 144 -3.60 0.10 -29.06
N ARG A 145 -3.72 -0.21 -28.54
CA ARG A 145 -4.45 -0.05 -28.20
C ARG A 145 -4.32 0.83 -27.93
N GLY A 146 -3.66 0.92 -27.91
CA GLY A 146 -3.48 1.51 -27.59
C GLY A 146 -3.48 1.90 -27.34
#